data_a7a0f3090d5bfe881ff8efe5ae571089
#
_entry.id   a7a0f3090d5bfe881ff8efe5ae571089
#
_cell.length_a   1.000
_cell.length_b   1.000
_cell.length_c   1.000
_cell.angle_alpha   90.00
_cell.angle_beta   90.00
_cell.angle_gamma   90.00
#
_symmetry.space_group_name_H-M   'P 1'
#
loop_
_entity.id
_entity.type
_entity.pdbx_description
1 polymer ?
#
loop_
_entity_poly.entity_id
_entity_poly.type
_entity_poly.pdbx_seq_one_letter_code
_entity_poly.pdbx_strand_id
1 'polypeptide(L)'
;TAHELGHKKPKSPGWRLARLLLFSVHYPHFTTEHNHNHHKWVATVRDPASAYEEEGLWSFWFRTIPGQYISSVRVHNGKGRTGIRNPSYQGLIFQIAAIVIMFMLPNGPTMVVGWLVLSTIAILTLEYVNYIRHWGLRRGEEERQTAMQSWNTEARWSRWSLLELTRHSDHHVRASVPFWQLRPHPEAPELPAGYYACWWPCLVPPIWKRWVGKRIPRNTA
;
A
#
# COMPACT_ATOMS: atom_id res chain seq x y z
N THR A 1 7.75 7.91 3.94
CA THR A 1 9.08 7.54 4.49
C THR A 1 9.21 6.02 4.67
N ALA A 2 8.34 5.33 5.44
CA ALA A 2 8.48 3.88 5.69
C ALA A 2 8.43 3.03 4.42
N HIS A 3 7.56 3.35 3.46
CA HIS A 3 7.48 2.70 2.15
C HIS A 3 8.82 2.76 1.41
N GLU A 4 9.37 3.96 1.22
CA GLU A 4 10.66 4.19 0.52
C GLU A 4 11.83 3.46 1.21
N LEU A 5 11.91 3.57 2.54
CA LEU A 5 12.94 2.88 3.31
C LEU A 5 12.78 1.36 3.28
N GLY A 6 11.57 0.85 3.08
CA GLY A 6 11.26 -0.56 2.94
C GLY A 6 11.91 -1.22 1.71
N HIS A 7 12.22 -0.45 0.67
CA HIS A 7 12.95 -0.91 -0.52
C HIS A 7 14.47 -0.99 -0.35
N LYS A 8 15.01 -0.47 0.76
CA LYS A 8 16.45 -0.57 1.04
C LYS A 8 16.86 -2.02 1.30
N LYS A 9 18.16 -2.29 1.13
CA LYS A 9 18.75 -3.63 1.38
C LYS A 9 18.28 -4.17 2.74
N PRO A 10 17.75 -5.41 2.80
CA PRO A 10 17.33 -6.03 4.05
C PRO A 10 18.40 -5.95 5.13
N LYS A 11 17.98 -5.69 6.37
CA LYS A 11 18.82 -5.50 7.56
C LYS A 11 19.67 -4.21 7.58
N SER A 12 19.64 -3.37 6.54
CA SER A 12 20.28 -2.05 6.60
C SER A 12 19.59 -1.15 7.64
N PRO A 13 20.25 -0.07 8.13
CA PRO A 13 19.63 0.87 9.07
C PRO A 13 18.30 1.45 8.56
N GLY A 14 18.24 1.87 7.28
CA GLY A 14 17.01 2.37 6.67
C GLY A 14 15.88 1.34 6.64
N TRP A 15 16.18 0.09 6.28
CA TRP A 15 15.19 -0.99 6.30
C TRP A 15 14.68 -1.29 7.72
N ARG A 16 15.58 -1.26 8.73
CA ARG A 16 15.17 -1.43 10.14
C ARG A 16 14.28 -0.29 10.61
N LEU A 17 14.60 0.94 10.23
CA LEU A 17 13.77 2.11 10.52
C LEU A 17 12.39 1.99 9.86
N ALA A 18 12.30 1.55 8.60
CA ALA A 18 11.02 1.29 7.95
C ALA A 18 10.14 0.34 8.76
N ARG A 19 10.72 -0.76 9.24
CA ARG A 19 9.99 -1.75 10.04
C ARG A 19 9.54 -1.20 11.39
N LEU A 20 10.36 -0.37 12.04
CA LEU A 20 10.00 0.30 13.28
C LEU A 20 8.83 1.27 13.07
N LEU A 21 8.88 2.10 12.02
CA LEU A 21 7.81 3.00 11.64
C LEU A 21 6.50 2.25 11.31
N LEU A 22 6.58 1.12 10.61
CA LEU A 22 5.42 0.29 10.31
C LEU A 22 4.89 -0.43 11.56
N PHE A 23 5.77 -0.81 12.47
CA PHE A 23 5.37 -1.37 13.77
C PHE A 23 4.58 -0.35 14.59
N SER A 24 5.01 0.92 14.60
CA SER A 24 4.33 1.99 15.36
C SER A 24 2.91 2.30 14.87
N VAL A 25 2.55 1.84 13.67
CA VAL A 25 1.19 1.98 13.10
C VAL A 25 0.48 0.64 12.88
N HIS A 26 0.86 -0.40 13.61
CA HIS A 26 0.28 -1.75 13.52
C HIS A 26 0.30 -2.39 12.12
N TYR A 27 1.29 -2.05 11.26
CA TYR A 27 1.39 -2.55 9.88
C TYR A 27 2.76 -3.18 9.54
N PRO A 28 3.40 -3.99 10.44
CA PRO A 28 4.77 -4.48 10.27
C PRO A 28 4.94 -5.46 9.10
N HIS A 29 3.86 -6.06 8.62
CA HIS A 29 3.87 -7.00 7.51
C HIS A 29 4.01 -6.31 6.14
N PHE A 30 3.71 -5.00 6.05
CA PHE A 30 3.66 -4.24 4.81
C PHE A 30 4.94 -4.38 3.98
N THR A 31 6.13 -4.23 4.57
CA THR A 31 7.40 -4.34 3.80
C THR A 31 7.53 -5.69 3.08
N THR A 32 7.08 -6.78 3.72
CA THR A 32 7.13 -8.12 3.12
C THR A 32 6.12 -8.27 1.99
N GLU A 33 4.89 -7.88 2.26
CA GLU A 33 3.80 -7.96 1.30
C GLU A 33 4.10 -7.07 0.09
N HIS A 34 4.44 -5.82 0.31
CA HIS A 34 4.71 -4.84 -0.73
C HIS A 34 5.86 -5.28 -1.66
N ASN A 35 7.01 -5.67 -1.10
CA ASN A 35 8.19 -6.00 -1.91
C ASN A 35 8.12 -7.37 -2.58
N HIS A 36 7.38 -8.33 -2.01
CA HIS A 36 7.42 -9.72 -2.48
C HIS A 36 6.11 -10.22 -3.09
N ASN A 37 5.00 -9.52 -2.85
CA ASN A 37 3.73 -9.84 -3.46
C ASN A 37 3.23 -8.70 -4.36
N HIS A 38 2.95 -7.53 -3.81
CA HIS A 38 2.39 -6.39 -4.53
C HIS A 38 3.21 -6.03 -5.78
N HIS A 39 4.50 -5.76 -5.66
CA HIS A 39 5.35 -5.45 -6.82
C HIS A 39 5.39 -6.54 -7.87
N LYS A 40 5.20 -7.80 -7.48
CA LYS A 40 5.17 -8.91 -8.43
C LYS A 40 3.81 -9.07 -9.11
N TRP A 41 2.73 -8.90 -8.35
CA TRP A 41 1.38 -9.27 -8.75
C TRP A 41 0.43 -8.09 -8.93
N VAL A 42 0.95 -6.85 -8.91
CA VAL A 42 0.14 -5.64 -9.10
C VAL A 42 -0.80 -5.78 -10.31
N ALA A 43 -2.03 -5.33 -10.15
CA ALA A 43 -3.11 -5.39 -11.12
C ALA A 43 -3.56 -6.82 -11.53
N THR A 44 -3.16 -7.86 -10.80
CA THR A 44 -3.70 -9.22 -10.95
C THR A 44 -4.63 -9.58 -9.79
N VAL A 45 -5.31 -10.72 -9.90
CA VAL A 45 -6.19 -11.22 -8.83
C VAL A 45 -5.43 -11.68 -7.57
N ARG A 46 -4.12 -11.90 -7.67
CA ARG A 46 -3.26 -12.29 -6.54
C ARG A 46 -2.86 -11.12 -5.64
N ASP A 47 -3.02 -9.90 -6.13
CA ASP A 47 -2.63 -8.71 -5.38
C ASP A 47 -3.83 -8.14 -4.59
N PRO A 48 -3.85 -8.27 -3.26
CA PRO A 48 -4.91 -7.67 -2.45
C PRO A 48 -4.92 -6.15 -2.48
N ALA A 49 -3.79 -5.50 -2.80
CA ALA A 49 -3.65 -4.05 -2.84
C ALA A 49 -4.11 -3.42 -4.17
N SER A 50 -4.50 -4.23 -5.16
CA SER A 50 -5.09 -3.74 -6.42
C SER A 50 -6.63 -3.77 -6.37
N ALA A 51 -7.26 -2.59 -6.45
CA ALA A 51 -8.71 -2.44 -6.39
C ALA A 51 -9.38 -2.79 -7.71
N TYR A 52 -10.57 -3.41 -7.65
CA TYR A 52 -11.40 -3.71 -8.82
C TYR A 52 -12.18 -2.48 -9.30
N GLU A 53 -12.56 -2.44 -10.59
CA GLU A 53 -13.35 -1.33 -11.16
C GLU A 53 -14.70 -1.18 -10.45
N GLU A 54 -15.32 -2.30 -10.10
CA GLU A 54 -16.61 -2.34 -9.42
C GLU A 54 -16.49 -2.05 -7.91
N GLU A 55 -15.29 -2.08 -7.38
CA GLU A 55 -15.04 -1.96 -5.95
C GLU A 55 -15.02 -0.49 -5.50
N GLY A 56 -15.75 -0.20 -4.43
CA GLY A 56 -15.66 1.08 -3.74
C GLY A 56 -14.57 1.08 -2.67
N LEU A 57 -14.15 2.28 -2.22
CA LEU A 57 -13.11 2.41 -1.20
C LEU A 57 -13.41 1.63 0.08
N TRP A 58 -14.66 1.65 0.55
CA TRP A 58 -15.06 0.98 1.78
C TRP A 58 -14.90 -0.54 1.70
N SER A 59 -15.40 -1.18 0.64
CA SER A 59 -15.25 -2.61 0.41
C SER A 59 -13.78 -2.99 0.19
N PHE A 60 -13.03 -2.14 -0.50
CA PHE A 60 -11.60 -2.32 -0.68
C PHE A 60 -10.86 -2.38 0.66
N TRP A 61 -11.10 -1.47 1.58
CA TRP A 61 -10.46 -1.48 2.90
C TRP A 61 -10.70 -2.80 3.66
N PHE A 62 -11.94 -3.27 3.69
CA PHE A 62 -12.29 -4.53 4.35
C PHE A 62 -11.63 -5.76 3.69
N ARG A 63 -11.36 -5.71 2.40
CA ARG A 63 -10.69 -6.79 1.67
C ARG A 63 -9.17 -6.69 1.73
N THR A 64 -8.61 -5.51 1.47
CA THR A 64 -7.18 -5.33 1.29
C THR A 64 -6.40 -5.49 2.60
N ILE A 65 -6.89 -4.92 3.71
CA ILE A 65 -6.17 -4.93 4.99
C ILE A 65 -5.90 -6.36 5.48
N PRO A 66 -6.91 -7.24 5.67
CA PRO A 66 -6.64 -8.63 6.02
C PRO A 66 -5.94 -9.40 4.88
N GLY A 67 -6.25 -9.08 3.62
CA GLY A 67 -5.66 -9.71 2.45
C GLY A 67 -4.14 -9.56 2.39
N GLN A 68 -3.63 -8.37 2.65
CA GLN A 68 -2.18 -8.10 2.68
C GLN A 68 -1.49 -8.82 3.84
N TYR A 69 -2.12 -8.90 5.01
CA TYR A 69 -1.58 -9.69 6.11
C TYR A 69 -1.47 -11.17 5.74
N ILE A 70 -2.54 -11.75 5.21
CA ILE A 70 -2.57 -13.15 4.75
C ILE A 70 -1.53 -13.38 3.64
N SER A 71 -1.40 -12.45 2.70
CA SER A 71 -0.39 -12.48 1.65
C SER A 71 1.02 -12.53 2.23
N SER A 72 1.34 -11.67 3.20
CA SER A 72 2.66 -11.67 3.85
C SER A 72 2.96 -12.98 4.56
N VAL A 73 1.95 -13.60 5.23
CA VAL A 73 2.07 -14.92 5.84
C VAL A 73 2.41 -15.98 4.78
N ARG A 74 1.71 -15.97 3.63
CA ARG A 74 1.95 -16.90 2.52
C ARG A 74 3.36 -16.74 1.94
N VAL A 75 3.83 -15.49 1.76
CA VAL A 75 5.20 -15.22 1.29
C VAL A 75 6.25 -15.84 2.21
N HIS A 76 6.09 -15.73 3.53
CA HIS A 76 7.02 -16.33 4.48
C HIS A 76 6.91 -17.85 4.54
N ASN A 77 5.69 -18.40 4.49
CA ASN A 77 5.47 -19.83 4.44
C ASN A 77 6.12 -20.47 3.21
N GLY A 78 6.02 -19.82 2.04
CA GLY A 78 6.68 -20.26 0.81
C GLY A 78 8.21 -20.24 0.89
N LYS A 79 8.78 -19.51 1.86
CA LYS A 79 10.22 -19.50 2.19
C LYS A 79 10.58 -20.46 3.33
N GLY A 80 9.70 -21.38 3.69
CA GLY A 80 9.89 -22.37 4.78
C GLY A 80 9.80 -21.80 6.20
N ARG A 81 9.31 -20.57 6.37
CA ARG A 81 9.15 -19.91 7.67
C ARG A 81 7.71 -20.03 8.14
N THR A 82 7.36 -21.15 8.74
CA THR A 82 5.99 -21.48 9.16
C THR A 82 5.79 -21.34 10.68
N GLY A 83 4.53 -21.28 11.13
CA GLY A 83 4.16 -21.18 12.54
C GLY A 83 4.87 -19.99 13.21
N ILE A 84 5.35 -20.18 14.44
CA ILE A 84 6.03 -19.12 15.20
C ILE A 84 7.29 -18.57 14.54
N ARG A 85 7.88 -19.29 13.58
CA ARG A 85 9.02 -18.82 12.80
C ARG A 85 8.63 -17.85 11.69
N ASN A 86 7.33 -17.68 11.43
CA ASN A 86 6.84 -16.72 10.44
C ASN A 86 6.91 -15.30 10.99
N PRO A 87 7.67 -14.38 10.34
CA PRO A 87 7.83 -13.00 10.83
C PRO A 87 6.53 -12.20 10.89
N SER A 88 5.50 -12.55 10.12
CA SER A 88 4.19 -11.88 10.21
C SER A 88 3.49 -12.22 11.53
N TYR A 89 3.54 -13.48 11.96
CA TYR A 89 3.03 -13.88 13.27
C TYR A 89 3.85 -13.30 14.42
N GLN A 90 5.19 -13.28 14.30
CA GLN A 90 6.06 -12.62 15.28
C GLN A 90 5.71 -11.13 15.43
N GLY A 91 5.50 -10.43 14.30
CA GLY A 91 5.08 -9.04 14.30
C GLY A 91 3.76 -8.83 15.06
N LEU A 92 2.77 -9.69 14.84
CA LEU A 92 1.49 -9.65 15.55
C LEU A 92 1.67 -9.89 17.05
N ILE A 93 2.45 -10.90 17.43
CA ILE A 93 2.73 -11.20 18.84
C ILE A 93 3.39 -10.02 19.55
N PHE A 94 4.41 -9.41 18.91
CA PHE A 94 5.07 -8.23 19.47
C PHE A 94 4.13 -7.04 19.59
N GLN A 95 3.19 -6.85 18.66
CA GLN A 95 2.19 -5.79 18.77
C GLN A 95 1.21 -6.03 19.92
N ILE A 96 0.73 -7.26 20.08
CA ILE A 96 -0.13 -7.62 21.21
C ILE A 96 0.62 -7.38 22.53
N ALA A 97 1.87 -7.83 22.62
CA ALA A 97 2.68 -7.60 23.80
C ALA A 97 2.88 -6.11 24.09
N ALA A 98 3.14 -5.28 23.07
CA ALA A 98 3.29 -3.84 23.23
C ALA A 98 1.99 -3.18 23.70
N ILE A 99 0.83 -3.60 23.19
CA ILE A 99 -0.49 -3.14 23.65
C ILE A 99 -0.70 -3.50 25.12
N VAL A 100 -0.42 -4.75 25.51
CA VAL A 100 -0.57 -5.21 26.90
C VAL A 100 0.35 -4.41 27.84
N ILE A 101 1.62 -4.25 27.47
CA ILE A 101 2.57 -3.46 28.27
C ILE A 101 2.10 -2.02 28.40
N MET A 102 1.69 -1.38 27.31
CA MET A 102 1.19 0.00 27.33
C MET A 102 -0.07 0.14 28.18
N PHE A 103 -0.99 -0.85 28.13
CA PHE A 103 -2.21 -0.85 28.92
C PHE A 103 -1.94 -0.85 30.44
N MET A 104 -0.83 -1.47 30.86
CA MET A 104 -0.43 -1.55 32.27
C MET A 104 0.26 -0.28 32.80
N LEU A 105 0.57 0.71 31.94
CA LEU A 105 1.19 1.97 32.35
C LEU A 105 0.15 2.94 32.94
N PRO A 106 0.57 3.97 33.70
CA PRO A 106 -0.32 5.07 34.07
C PRO A 106 -0.99 5.67 32.84
N ASN A 107 -2.31 5.85 32.87
CA ASN A 107 -3.15 6.27 31.74
C ASN A 107 -3.11 5.30 30.53
N GLY A 108 -2.66 4.07 30.73
CA GLY A 108 -2.48 3.05 29.69
C GLY A 108 -3.70 2.85 28.79
N PRO A 109 -4.93 2.70 29.28
CA PRO A 109 -6.13 2.57 28.43
C PRO A 109 -6.28 3.72 27.44
N THR A 110 -6.10 4.97 27.88
CA THR A 110 -6.17 6.16 27.00
C THR A 110 -5.06 6.15 25.95
N MET A 111 -3.84 5.77 26.35
CA MET A 111 -2.71 5.65 25.43
C MET A 111 -2.95 4.58 24.35
N VAL A 112 -3.49 3.42 24.74
CA VAL A 112 -3.83 2.34 23.82
C VAL A 112 -4.91 2.78 22.83
N VAL A 113 -5.98 3.41 23.32
CA VAL A 113 -7.03 3.95 22.43
C VAL A 113 -6.45 4.96 21.45
N GLY A 114 -5.65 5.93 21.93
CA GLY A 114 -4.99 6.92 21.07
C GLY A 114 -4.11 6.25 20.01
N TRP A 115 -3.29 5.27 20.40
CA TRP A 115 -2.43 4.53 19.47
C TRP A 115 -3.22 3.77 18.42
N LEU A 116 -4.29 3.06 18.81
CA LEU A 116 -5.16 2.35 17.87
C LEU A 116 -5.87 3.28 16.90
N VAL A 117 -6.38 4.42 17.36
CA VAL A 117 -7.03 5.43 16.50
C VAL A 117 -6.04 5.97 15.47
N LEU A 118 -4.86 6.43 15.91
CA LEU A 118 -3.84 6.96 15.01
C LEU A 118 -3.35 5.91 13.99
N SER A 119 -3.16 4.67 14.45
CA SER A 119 -2.77 3.56 13.57
C SER A 119 -3.85 3.26 12.53
N THR A 120 -5.12 3.26 12.93
CA THR A 120 -6.24 3.06 12.01
C THR A 120 -6.27 4.14 10.93
N ILE A 121 -6.13 5.41 11.33
CA ILE A 121 -6.07 6.53 10.36
C ILE A 121 -4.89 6.35 9.39
N ALA A 122 -3.72 5.98 9.90
CA ALA A 122 -2.53 5.77 9.07
C ALA A 122 -2.72 4.61 8.08
N ILE A 123 -3.30 3.48 8.52
CA ILE A 123 -3.59 2.33 7.67
C ILE A 123 -4.62 2.69 6.59
N LEU A 124 -5.74 3.29 6.98
CA LEU A 124 -6.80 3.68 6.03
C LEU A 124 -6.29 4.68 5.00
N THR A 125 -5.42 5.61 5.40
CA THR A 125 -4.78 6.57 4.48
C THR A 125 -3.83 5.86 3.52
N LEU A 126 -3.01 4.91 3.99
CA LEU A 126 -2.14 4.11 3.13
C LEU A 126 -2.94 3.30 2.12
N GLU A 127 -3.99 2.64 2.57
CA GLU A 127 -4.84 1.82 1.70
C GLU A 127 -5.70 2.66 0.74
N TYR A 128 -6.10 3.87 1.14
CA TYR A 128 -6.66 4.83 0.20
C TYR A 128 -5.69 5.12 -0.96
N VAL A 129 -4.42 5.33 -0.64
CA VAL A 129 -3.40 5.57 -1.66
C VAL A 129 -3.22 4.34 -2.57
N ASN A 130 -3.23 3.13 -2.03
CA ASN A 130 -3.22 1.89 -2.82
C ASN A 130 -4.47 1.78 -3.72
N TYR A 131 -5.64 2.13 -3.18
CA TYR A 131 -6.89 2.15 -3.95
C TYR A 131 -6.79 3.03 -5.19
N ILE A 132 -6.45 4.31 -5.04
CA ILE A 132 -6.45 5.25 -6.17
C ILE A 132 -5.36 4.96 -7.19
N ARG A 133 -4.27 4.30 -6.79
CA ARG A 133 -3.15 3.98 -7.69
C ARG A 133 -3.44 2.82 -8.64
N HIS A 134 -4.25 1.86 -8.21
CA HIS A 134 -4.44 0.62 -8.95
C HIS A 134 -5.91 0.34 -9.30
N TRP A 135 -6.82 1.27 -8.95
CA TRP A 135 -8.24 1.10 -9.18
C TRP A 135 -8.59 0.87 -10.65
N GLY A 136 -9.26 -0.27 -10.91
CA GLY A 136 -9.75 -0.65 -12.24
C GLY A 136 -8.68 -1.06 -13.25
N LEU A 137 -7.39 -0.95 -12.91
CA LEU A 137 -6.32 -1.38 -13.80
C LEU A 137 -6.05 -2.87 -13.61
N ARG A 138 -5.99 -3.62 -14.73
CA ARG A 138 -5.84 -5.08 -14.71
C ARG A 138 -4.86 -5.56 -15.77
N ARG A 139 -4.21 -6.69 -15.47
CA ARG A 139 -3.39 -7.50 -16.39
C ARG A 139 -3.56 -8.98 -16.11
N GLY A 140 -3.23 -9.81 -17.08
CA GLY A 140 -3.09 -11.25 -16.89
C GLY A 140 -1.91 -11.59 -15.97
N GLU A 141 -1.98 -12.75 -15.29
CA GLU A 141 -0.90 -13.16 -14.38
C GLU A 141 0.42 -13.42 -15.10
N GLU A 142 0.38 -13.87 -16.34
CA GLU A 142 1.56 -14.14 -17.16
C GLU A 142 2.04 -12.90 -17.96
N GLU A 143 1.26 -11.83 -17.97
CA GLU A 143 1.64 -10.60 -18.63
C GLU A 143 2.71 -9.86 -17.83
N ARG A 144 3.67 -9.29 -18.55
CA ARG A 144 4.70 -8.45 -17.92
C ARG A 144 4.06 -7.17 -17.39
N GLN A 145 4.47 -6.77 -16.19
CA GLN A 145 4.14 -5.47 -15.64
C GLN A 145 4.75 -4.35 -16.49
N THR A 146 3.96 -3.31 -16.72
CA THR A 146 4.35 -2.08 -17.44
C THR A 146 3.90 -0.85 -16.65
N ALA A 147 4.11 0.33 -17.18
CA ALA A 147 3.62 1.58 -16.58
C ALA A 147 2.08 1.69 -16.56
N MET A 148 1.38 0.88 -17.38
CA MET A 148 -0.08 0.93 -17.52
C MET A 148 -0.87 0.42 -16.30
N GLN A 149 -0.24 -0.28 -15.36
CA GLN A 149 -0.88 -0.85 -14.19
C GLN A 149 -0.91 0.09 -12.96
N SER A 150 -0.53 1.36 -13.15
CA SER A 150 -0.55 2.35 -12.07
C SER A 150 -1.00 3.72 -12.55
N TRP A 151 -1.94 4.31 -11.82
CA TRP A 151 -2.33 5.71 -12.02
C TRP A 151 -1.25 6.66 -11.52
N ASN A 152 -0.91 7.65 -12.33
CA ASN A 152 0.01 8.73 -11.99
C ASN A 152 -0.71 10.05 -11.78
N THR A 153 -0.03 11.02 -11.20
CA THR A 153 -0.41 12.43 -11.26
C THR A 153 0.80 13.33 -11.08
N GLU A 154 0.90 14.37 -11.88
CA GLU A 154 1.93 15.40 -11.77
C GLU A 154 1.51 16.59 -10.88
N ALA A 155 0.40 16.46 -10.15
CA ALA A 155 -0.08 17.48 -9.22
C ALA A 155 0.98 17.81 -8.16
N ARG A 156 1.49 19.05 -8.20
CA ARG A 156 2.67 19.55 -7.48
C ARG A 156 2.63 19.23 -5.97
N TRP A 157 1.52 19.54 -5.31
CA TRP A 157 1.38 19.30 -3.87
C TRP A 157 1.44 17.82 -3.50
N SER A 158 0.81 16.96 -4.28
CA SER A 158 0.86 15.51 -4.06
C SER A 158 2.27 14.96 -4.29
N ARG A 159 2.95 15.41 -5.33
CA ARG A 159 4.34 15.01 -5.61
C ARG A 159 5.28 15.38 -4.46
N TRP A 160 5.29 16.66 -4.09
CA TRP A 160 6.22 17.16 -3.08
C TRP A 160 5.99 16.58 -1.70
N SER A 161 4.74 16.53 -1.23
CA SER A 161 4.41 16.02 0.11
C SER A 161 4.57 14.51 0.23
N LEU A 162 4.44 13.77 -0.88
CA LEU A 162 4.53 12.31 -0.91
C LEU A 162 5.86 11.80 -1.51
N LEU A 163 6.89 12.66 -1.62
CA LEU A 163 8.22 12.26 -2.10
C LEU A 163 8.15 11.59 -3.48
N GLU A 164 7.57 12.28 -4.48
CA GLU A 164 7.39 11.81 -5.87
C GLU A 164 6.62 10.48 -6.02
N LEU A 165 6.03 9.97 -4.96
CA LEU A 165 5.32 8.68 -4.94
C LEU A 165 4.13 8.63 -5.91
N THR A 166 3.68 9.79 -6.41
CA THR A 166 2.64 9.91 -7.43
C THR A 166 3.09 9.51 -8.84
N ARG A 167 4.41 9.39 -9.06
CA ARG A 167 5.03 8.76 -10.23
C ARG A 167 5.11 7.25 -10.04
N HIS A 168 3.98 6.67 -9.69
CA HIS A 168 3.90 5.32 -9.20
C HIS A 168 4.17 4.26 -10.26
N SER A 169 3.88 4.55 -11.51
CA SER A 169 4.23 3.68 -12.63
C SER A 169 5.73 3.44 -12.71
N ASP A 170 6.53 4.49 -12.58
CA ASP A 170 7.99 4.36 -12.61
C ASP A 170 8.52 3.63 -11.38
N HIS A 171 7.92 3.88 -10.22
CA HIS A 171 8.23 3.12 -9.00
C HIS A 171 8.00 1.61 -9.19
N HIS A 172 6.92 1.20 -9.83
CA HIS A 172 6.67 -0.21 -10.12
C HIS A 172 7.62 -0.80 -11.15
N VAL A 173 7.93 -0.06 -12.22
CA VAL A 173 8.85 -0.52 -13.27
C VAL A 173 10.29 -0.59 -12.75
N ARG A 174 10.68 0.31 -11.84
CA ARG A 174 12.04 0.47 -11.32
C ARG A 174 12.09 0.62 -9.80
N ALA A 175 11.54 -0.35 -9.07
CA ALA A 175 11.34 -0.30 -7.62
C ALA A 175 12.61 -0.03 -6.76
N SER A 176 13.81 -0.20 -7.30
CA SER A 176 15.07 0.08 -6.61
C SER A 176 15.56 1.52 -6.76
N VAL A 177 14.92 2.30 -7.65
CA VAL A 177 15.30 3.69 -7.92
C VAL A 177 14.79 4.59 -6.79
N PRO A 178 15.62 5.45 -6.19
CA PRO A 178 15.17 6.35 -5.14
C PRO A 178 14.18 7.38 -5.66
N PHE A 179 13.26 7.83 -4.80
CA PHE A 179 12.13 8.68 -5.18
C PHE A 179 12.51 9.94 -5.98
N TRP A 180 13.66 10.57 -5.70
CA TRP A 180 14.13 11.78 -6.42
C TRP A 180 14.60 11.51 -7.85
N GLN A 181 14.67 10.26 -8.28
CA GLN A 181 15.02 9.83 -9.64
C GLN A 181 13.82 9.27 -10.41
N LEU A 182 12.64 9.26 -9.81
CA LEU A 182 11.42 8.80 -10.47
C LEU A 182 11.04 9.76 -11.62
N ARG A 183 10.65 9.19 -12.74
CA ARG A 183 10.31 9.89 -13.98
C ARG A 183 8.84 9.75 -14.33
N PRO A 184 8.23 10.72 -15.01
CA PRO A 184 6.91 10.54 -15.56
C PRO A 184 6.94 9.49 -16.69
N HIS A 185 5.84 8.76 -16.83
CA HIS A 185 5.58 7.83 -17.92
C HIS A 185 4.39 8.36 -18.72
N PRO A 186 4.60 8.96 -19.92
CA PRO A 186 3.51 9.53 -20.71
C PRO A 186 2.44 8.54 -21.13
N GLU A 187 2.82 7.25 -21.23
CA GLU A 187 1.90 6.16 -21.57
C GLU A 187 1.03 5.70 -20.38
N ALA A 188 1.43 6.02 -19.16
CA ALA A 188 0.68 5.60 -17.98
C ALA A 188 -0.64 6.38 -17.82
N PRO A 189 -1.70 5.74 -17.31
CA PRO A 189 -2.95 6.43 -17.06
C PRO A 189 -2.77 7.52 -15.99
N GLU A 190 -3.42 8.67 -16.21
CA GLU A 190 -3.31 9.82 -15.32
C GLU A 190 -4.61 10.06 -14.56
N LEU A 191 -4.49 10.24 -13.23
CA LEU A 191 -5.59 10.64 -12.37
C LEU A 191 -6.08 12.06 -12.76
N PRO A 192 -7.39 12.33 -12.65
CA PRO A 192 -7.95 13.64 -12.98
C PRO A 192 -7.48 14.77 -12.07
N ALA A 193 -6.91 14.44 -10.90
CA ALA A 193 -6.43 15.41 -9.91
C ALA A 193 -5.34 14.81 -9.02
N GLY A 194 -4.74 15.62 -8.15
CA GLY A 194 -3.82 15.16 -7.12
C GLY A 194 -4.54 14.33 -6.02
N TYR A 195 -3.76 13.56 -5.27
CA TYR A 195 -4.27 12.61 -4.27
C TYR A 195 -5.20 13.27 -3.22
N TYR A 196 -4.89 14.47 -2.78
CA TYR A 196 -5.73 15.17 -1.79
C TYR A 196 -7.11 15.53 -2.34
N ALA A 197 -7.21 15.90 -3.62
CA ALA A 197 -8.49 16.17 -4.26
C ALA A 197 -9.26 14.89 -4.59
N CYS A 198 -8.56 13.78 -4.86
CA CYS A 198 -9.18 12.48 -5.09
C CYS A 198 -9.82 11.86 -3.84
N TRP A 199 -9.41 12.31 -2.64
CA TRP A 199 -9.91 11.78 -1.37
C TRP A 199 -11.45 11.83 -1.27
N TRP A 200 -12.02 13.01 -1.49
CA TRP A 200 -13.46 13.21 -1.31
C TRP A 200 -14.32 12.38 -2.27
N PRO A 201 -14.05 12.35 -3.59
CA PRO A 201 -14.79 11.50 -4.52
C PRO A 201 -14.68 10.01 -4.21
N CYS A 202 -13.56 9.53 -3.69
CA CYS A 202 -13.38 8.12 -3.32
C CYS A 202 -14.32 7.66 -2.20
N LEU A 203 -14.68 8.56 -1.28
CA LEU A 203 -15.60 8.24 -0.19
C LEU A 203 -17.03 7.97 -0.68
N VAL A 204 -17.35 8.41 -1.90
CA VAL A 204 -18.65 8.22 -2.56
C VAL A 204 -18.43 7.42 -3.85
N PRO A 205 -18.47 6.06 -3.80
CA PRO A 205 -18.08 5.20 -4.91
C PRO A 205 -18.73 5.52 -6.27
N PRO A 206 -20.02 5.89 -6.37
CA PRO A 206 -20.61 6.28 -7.65
C PRO A 206 -19.96 7.51 -8.29
N ILE A 207 -19.54 8.49 -7.46
CA ILE A 207 -18.84 9.69 -7.93
C ILE A 207 -17.47 9.31 -8.46
N TRP A 208 -16.72 8.52 -7.70
CA TRP A 208 -15.40 8.03 -8.10
C TRP A 208 -15.46 7.27 -9.43
N LYS A 209 -16.34 6.27 -9.52
CA LYS A 209 -16.53 5.44 -10.73
C LYS A 209 -16.87 6.29 -11.95
N ARG A 210 -17.75 7.28 -11.80
CA ARG A 210 -18.13 8.16 -12.91
C ARG A 210 -16.99 9.09 -13.33
N TRP A 211 -16.17 9.54 -12.39
CA TRP A 211 -15.12 10.52 -12.62
C TRP A 211 -13.85 9.87 -13.20
N VAL A 212 -13.39 8.78 -12.61
CA VAL A 212 -12.14 8.10 -12.98
C VAL A 212 -12.37 6.96 -13.98
N GLY A 213 -13.49 6.25 -13.92
CA GLY A 213 -13.78 5.09 -14.75
C GLY A 213 -13.71 5.37 -16.27
N LYS A 214 -14.04 6.58 -16.68
CA LYS A 214 -13.92 7.02 -18.09
C LYS A 214 -12.47 7.11 -18.59
N ARG A 215 -11.51 7.10 -17.67
CA ARG A 215 -10.08 7.23 -17.95
C ARG A 215 -9.33 5.90 -17.90
N ILE A 216 -10.01 4.81 -17.50
CA ILE A 216 -9.41 3.48 -17.52
C ILE A 216 -9.01 3.16 -18.96
N PRO A 217 -7.72 2.84 -19.20
CA PRO A 217 -7.28 2.38 -20.52
C PRO A 217 -8.02 1.09 -20.87
N ARG A 218 -8.88 1.15 -21.84
CA ARG A 218 -9.54 -0.04 -22.40
C ARG A 218 -8.77 -0.39 -23.66
N ASN A 219 -8.16 -1.56 -23.69
CA ASN A 219 -7.61 -2.06 -24.93
C ASN A 219 -8.77 -2.11 -25.95
N THR A 220 -8.77 -1.16 -26.85
CA THR A 220 -9.52 -1.32 -28.10
C THR A 220 -8.79 -2.40 -28.88
N ALA A 221 -9.29 -3.65 -28.74
CA ALA A 221 -8.86 -4.75 -29.58
C ALA A 221 -9.14 -4.45 -31.02
#